data_d2c09b3532afbd00305c475eea0b0550
#
_entry.id   d2c09b3532afbd00305c475eea0b0550
#
_cell.length_a   1.000
_cell.length_b   1.000
_cell.length_c   1.000
_cell.angle_alpha   90.00
_cell.angle_beta   90.00
_cell.angle_gamma   90.00
#
_symmetry.space_group_name_H-M   'P 1'
#
loop_
_entity.id
_entity.type
_entity.pdbx_description
1 polymer ?
#
loop_
_entity_poly.entity_id
_entity_poly.type
_entity_poly.pdbx_seq_one_letter_code
_entity_poly.pdbx_strand_id
1 'polypeptide(L)'
;FVVADIWNCYNMDMKKANWNLWRKDKMDRPITTLFMLMSVDGKISTGATDDLDVDKDFPKIKGVNEGLHQYYEIEQTTDLWSFNSGRVQEKMGVNKKKIPRKTPVSFVVIDNKHLNENGIRYFCALSKEFVLITTNTRHPAFNVEDENLHIIYQNELSLKDALIKLKSEYGCERITIQTGGTLNNLFLREKLFDYVDIIIAPVLIGGKDTSTLIDGKSLTEECELSKLGVVKLQECVV
;
A
#
# COMPACT_ATOMS: atom_id res chain seq x y z
N PHE A 1 20.32 6.22 0.00
CA PHE A 1 19.15 5.32 -0.10
C PHE A 1 19.56 4.03 -0.81
N VAL A 2 18.97 2.92 -0.40
CA VAL A 2 19.13 1.62 -1.06
C VAL A 2 17.77 1.18 -1.50
N VAL A 3 17.62 0.79 -2.75
CA VAL A 3 16.40 0.18 -3.28
C VAL A 3 16.60 -1.33 -3.32
N ALA A 4 15.69 -2.06 -2.74
CA ALA A 4 15.64 -3.51 -2.83
C ALA A 4 14.42 -3.90 -3.68
N ASP A 5 14.67 -4.23 -4.94
CA ASP A 5 13.66 -4.85 -5.81
C ASP A 5 13.62 -6.35 -5.50
N ILE A 6 12.52 -6.80 -4.94
CA ILE A 6 12.37 -8.17 -4.51
C ILE A 6 11.36 -8.88 -5.41
N TRP A 7 11.84 -9.77 -6.24
CA TRP A 7 11.00 -10.61 -7.08
C TRP A 7 10.50 -11.80 -6.29
N ASN A 8 9.19 -11.90 -6.14
CA ASN A 8 8.59 -13.02 -5.44
C ASN A 8 8.54 -14.25 -6.35
N CYS A 9 9.49 -15.17 -6.17
CA CYS A 9 9.40 -16.50 -6.73
C CYS A 9 8.77 -17.43 -5.70
N TYR A 10 7.46 -17.43 -5.55
CA TYR A 10 6.78 -18.58 -4.99
C TYR A 10 6.95 -19.69 -6.01
N ASN A 11 7.99 -20.51 -5.86
CA ASN A 11 8.02 -21.70 -6.61
C ASN A 11 9.09 -22.70 -6.50
N MET A 12 8.90 -23.77 -6.66
CA MET A 12 9.34 -24.84 -7.51
C MET A 12 9.06 -26.26 -7.00
N ASP A 13 8.35 -26.42 -5.88
CA ASP A 13 7.93 -27.75 -5.40
C ASP A 13 6.40 -27.95 -5.25
N MET A 14 5.60 -27.16 -5.98
CA MET A 14 4.15 -27.39 -6.00
C MET A 14 3.81 -28.50 -7.00
N LYS A 15 3.13 -29.55 -6.53
CA LYS A 15 2.52 -30.61 -7.38
C LYS A 15 1.67 -29.96 -8.48
N LYS A 16 1.69 -30.51 -9.70
CA LYS A 16 1.03 -29.96 -10.91
C LYS A 16 -0.42 -29.45 -10.71
N ALA A 17 -1.18 -30.04 -9.79
CA ALA A 17 -2.55 -29.61 -9.48
C ALA A 17 -2.61 -28.22 -8.81
N ASN A 18 -1.65 -27.89 -7.94
CA ASN A 18 -1.59 -26.57 -7.28
C ASN A 18 -1.05 -25.47 -8.21
N TRP A 19 -0.25 -25.82 -9.23
CA TRP A 19 0.26 -24.89 -10.23
C TRP A 19 -0.87 -24.26 -11.06
N ASN A 20 -1.86 -25.04 -11.50
CA ASN A 20 -2.98 -24.53 -12.26
C ASN A 20 -3.90 -23.62 -11.44
N LEU A 21 -4.14 -23.95 -10.18
CA LEU A 21 -4.89 -23.10 -9.25
C LEU A 21 -4.15 -21.79 -8.98
N TRP A 22 -2.86 -21.84 -8.69
CA TRP A 22 -2.01 -20.67 -8.44
C TRP A 22 -1.91 -19.76 -9.68
N ARG A 23 -1.76 -20.36 -10.89
CA ARG A 23 -1.73 -19.62 -12.14
C ARG A 23 -3.07 -18.95 -12.44
N LYS A 24 -4.19 -19.63 -12.18
CA LYS A 24 -5.53 -19.07 -12.30
C LYS A 24 -5.73 -17.90 -11.34
N ASP A 25 -5.35 -18.06 -10.08
CA ASP A 25 -5.45 -17.05 -9.04
C ASP A 25 -4.67 -15.76 -9.39
N LYS A 26 -3.47 -15.89 -9.98
CA LYS A 26 -2.70 -14.75 -10.50
C LYS A 26 -3.30 -14.10 -11.74
N MET A 27 -4.05 -14.86 -12.54
CA MET A 27 -4.68 -14.33 -13.76
C MET A 27 -5.93 -13.50 -13.45
N ASP A 28 -6.61 -13.79 -12.34
CA ASP A 28 -7.91 -13.19 -12.01
C ASP A 28 -7.78 -11.89 -11.19
N ARG A 29 -6.60 -11.55 -10.65
CA ARG A 29 -6.32 -10.31 -9.91
C ARG A 29 -5.20 -9.50 -10.55
N PRO A 30 -5.07 -8.20 -10.21
CA PRO A 30 -3.93 -7.39 -10.67
C PRO A 30 -2.61 -7.93 -10.10
N ILE A 31 -1.53 -7.62 -10.81
CA ILE A 31 -0.17 -7.75 -10.28
C ILE A 31 0.00 -6.67 -9.19
N THR A 32 0.47 -7.07 -8.02
CA THR A 32 0.62 -6.19 -6.87
C THR A 32 2.09 -5.96 -6.53
N THR A 33 2.46 -4.70 -6.31
CA THR A 33 3.79 -4.30 -5.86
C THR A 33 3.67 -3.56 -4.54
N LEU A 34 4.25 -4.08 -3.45
CA LEU A 34 4.44 -3.29 -2.23
C LEU A 34 5.55 -2.28 -2.49
N PHE A 35 5.25 -0.98 -2.37
CA PHE A 35 6.21 0.11 -2.53
C PHE A 35 6.23 0.94 -1.24
N MET A 36 7.36 0.97 -0.53
CA MET A 36 7.43 1.64 0.77
C MET A 36 8.78 2.30 1.01
N LEU A 37 8.75 3.48 1.65
CA LEU A 37 9.91 4.09 2.30
C LEU A 37 9.98 3.59 3.75
N MET A 38 11.16 3.15 4.19
CA MET A 38 11.37 2.76 5.58
C MET A 38 12.75 3.17 6.08
N SER A 39 12.94 3.16 7.40
CA SER A 39 14.25 3.28 8.05
C SER A 39 15.07 1.99 7.92
N VAL A 40 16.36 2.06 8.25
CA VAL A 40 17.27 0.88 8.28
C VAL A 40 16.76 -0.21 9.22
N ASP A 41 16.10 0.16 10.31
CA ASP A 41 15.49 -0.77 11.28
C ASP A 41 14.02 -1.13 10.97
N GLY A 42 13.58 -0.90 9.72
CA GLY A 42 12.31 -1.39 9.21
C GLY A 42 11.07 -0.57 9.63
N LYS A 43 11.25 0.66 10.13
CA LYS A 43 10.14 1.51 10.56
C LYS A 43 9.57 2.33 9.40
N ILE A 44 8.24 2.39 9.30
CA ILE A 44 7.49 3.21 8.33
C ILE A 44 6.79 4.41 9.00
N SER A 45 7.06 4.64 10.27
CA SER A 45 6.65 5.80 11.05
C SER A 45 7.80 6.23 11.95
N THR A 46 7.79 7.47 12.42
CA THR A 46 8.82 8.00 13.33
C THR A 46 8.44 7.89 14.81
N GLY A 47 7.25 7.35 15.09
CA GLY A 47 6.80 7.11 16.46
C GLY A 47 5.47 6.38 16.55
N ALA A 48 4.93 6.25 17.76
CA ALA A 48 3.73 5.47 18.06
C ALA A 48 2.41 6.21 17.78
N THR A 49 2.44 7.51 17.53
CA THR A 49 1.25 8.35 17.32
C THR A 49 1.08 8.73 15.84
N ASP A 50 -0.14 9.11 15.45
CA ASP A 50 -0.44 9.53 14.09
C ASP A 50 0.13 10.92 13.72
N ASP A 51 0.67 11.68 14.71
CA ASP A 51 1.37 12.94 14.46
C ASP A 51 2.78 12.74 13.92
N LEU A 52 3.39 11.58 14.21
CA LEU A 52 4.76 11.23 13.83
C LEU A 52 4.74 10.35 12.56
N ASP A 53 5.46 10.79 11.52
CA ASP A 53 5.44 10.15 10.21
C ASP A 53 6.75 10.38 9.44
N VAL A 54 7.18 9.39 8.67
CA VAL A 54 8.40 9.49 7.84
C VAL A 54 8.31 10.65 6.84
N ASP A 55 7.13 10.87 6.21
CA ASP A 55 6.92 11.96 5.26
C ASP A 55 6.96 13.35 5.89
N LYS A 56 6.65 13.45 7.19
CA LYS A 56 6.69 14.71 7.95
C LYS A 56 8.05 14.99 8.59
N ASP A 57 8.76 13.93 8.99
CA ASP A 57 9.90 14.04 9.88
C ASP A 57 11.25 13.88 9.17
N PHE A 58 11.33 13.01 8.15
CA PHE A 58 12.55 12.85 7.37
C PHE A 58 13.00 14.14 6.67
N PRO A 59 12.10 14.99 6.12
CA PRO A 59 12.48 16.28 5.56
C PRO A 59 13.15 17.24 6.56
N LYS A 60 13.03 17.00 7.87
CA LYS A 60 13.64 17.83 8.91
C LYS A 60 15.07 17.39 9.25
N ILE A 61 15.49 16.22 8.78
CA ILE A 61 16.79 15.62 9.08
C ILE A 61 17.78 15.96 7.98
N LYS A 62 18.80 16.76 8.30
CA LYS A 62 19.89 17.07 7.38
C LYS A 62 20.61 15.79 6.97
N GLY A 63 20.93 15.64 5.70
CA GLY A 63 21.52 14.42 5.11
C GLY A 63 20.48 13.38 4.67
N VAL A 64 19.24 13.42 5.22
CA VAL A 64 18.12 12.60 4.76
C VAL A 64 17.25 13.39 3.79
N ASN A 65 16.94 14.63 4.12
CA ASN A 65 16.14 15.51 3.27
C ASN A 65 16.71 15.66 1.85
N GLU A 66 18.03 15.77 1.75
CA GLU A 66 18.72 15.91 0.46
C GLU A 66 18.55 14.69 -0.44
N GLY A 67 18.33 13.50 0.14
CA GLY A 67 18.14 12.26 -0.60
C GLY A 67 16.68 11.88 -0.87
N LEU A 68 15.71 12.56 -0.24
CA LEU A 68 14.28 12.21 -0.36
C LEU A 68 13.73 12.35 -1.78
N HIS A 69 14.31 13.23 -2.60
CA HIS A 69 13.91 13.37 -4.01
C HIS A 69 13.97 12.02 -4.76
N GLN A 70 14.93 11.16 -4.43
CA GLN A 70 15.09 9.83 -5.05
C GLN A 70 13.85 8.95 -4.81
N TYR A 71 13.29 8.97 -3.58
CA TYR A 71 12.04 8.27 -3.28
C TYR A 71 10.90 8.77 -4.15
N TYR A 72 10.72 10.09 -4.23
CA TYR A 72 9.63 10.68 -5.03
C TYR A 72 9.82 10.46 -6.54
N GLU A 73 11.04 10.46 -7.04
CA GLU A 73 11.34 10.15 -8.45
C GLU A 73 10.98 8.70 -8.79
N ILE A 74 11.33 7.76 -7.92
CA ILE A 74 10.98 6.34 -8.09
C ILE A 74 9.47 6.15 -7.96
N GLU A 75 8.81 6.83 -7.01
CA GLU A 75 7.35 6.80 -6.85
C GLU A 75 6.62 7.23 -8.13
N GLN A 76 7.15 8.20 -8.88
CA GLN A 76 6.57 8.61 -10.17
C GLN A 76 6.62 7.52 -11.25
N THR A 77 7.41 6.48 -11.06
CA THR A 77 7.53 5.35 -11.99
C THR A 77 6.68 4.14 -11.61
N THR A 78 5.95 4.21 -10.49
CA THR A 78 5.07 3.15 -10.02
C THR A 78 3.81 2.98 -10.88
N ASP A 79 2.99 1.99 -10.58
CA ASP A 79 1.78 1.71 -11.34
C ASP A 79 0.77 2.87 -11.26
N LEU A 80 -0.06 3.02 -12.31
CA LEU A 80 -1.11 4.06 -12.36
C LEU A 80 -2.35 3.73 -11.49
N TRP A 81 -2.29 2.64 -10.74
CA TRP A 81 -3.22 2.32 -9.67
C TRP A 81 -2.47 2.30 -8.34
N SER A 82 -2.96 3.03 -7.35
CA SER A 82 -2.38 3.12 -6.02
C SER A 82 -3.38 2.67 -4.96
N PHE A 83 -3.01 1.66 -4.17
CA PHE A 83 -3.82 1.12 -3.07
C PHE A 83 -3.35 1.68 -1.73
N ASN A 84 -4.25 2.34 -1.03
CA ASN A 84 -3.97 3.08 0.19
C ASN A 84 -4.92 2.67 1.32
N SER A 85 -4.66 3.13 2.54
CA SER A 85 -5.58 3.01 3.67
C SER A 85 -6.10 4.36 4.14
N GLY A 86 -7.39 4.41 4.51
CA GLY A 86 -8.03 5.63 4.98
C GLY A 86 -7.33 6.23 6.21
N ARG A 87 -6.82 5.40 7.14
CA ARG A 87 -6.06 5.87 8.30
C ARG A 87 -4.80 6.63 7.90
N VAL A 88 -4.02 6.12 6.96
CA VAL A 88 -2.82 6.81 6.46
C VAL A 88 -3.22 8.12 5.80
N GLN A 89 -4.28 8.12 4.99
CA GLN A 89 -4.75 9.31 4.30
C GLN A 89 -5.32 10.38 5.26
N GLU A 90 -6.02 9.98 6.32
CA GLU A 90 -6.44 10.90 7.39
C GLU A 90 -5.22 11.52 8.08
N LYS A 91 -4.22 10.70 8.45
CA LYS A 91 -2.95 11.12 9.04
C LYS A 91 -2.21 12.15 8.16
N MET A 92 -2.27 11.97 6.83
CA MET A 92 -1.76 12.92 5.84
C MET A 92 -2.65 14.16 5.65
N GLY A 93 -3.73 14.26 6.41
CA GLY A 93 -4.60 15.43 6.48
C GLY A 93 -5.58 15.57 5.32
N VAL A 94 -5.85 14.50 4.54
CA VAL A 94 -6.71 14.52 3.35
C VAL A 94 -8.09 15.10 3.65
N ASN A 95 -8.65 14.83 4.83
CA ASN A 95 -9.95 15.35 5.26
C ASN A 95 -10.04 16.90 5.36
N LYS A 96 -8.90 17.59 5.34
CA LYS A 96 -8.79 19.05 5.49
C LYS A 96 -8.13 19.70 4.28
N LYS A 97 -7.67 18.92 3.30
CA LYS A 97 -7.02 19.44 2.10
C LYS A 97 -8.03 20.14 1.18
N LYS A 98 -7.56 21.15 0.46
CA LYS A 98 -8.32 21.75 -0.64
C LYS A 98 -8.41 20.76 -1.80
N ILE A 99 -9.45 20.94 -2.63
CA ILE A 99 -9.63 20.14 -3.84
C ILE A 99 -8.37 20.25 -4.71
N PRO A 100 -7.74 19.13 -5.07
CA PRO A 100 -6.49 19.08 -5.80
C PRO A 100 -6.72 19.18 -7.31
N ARG A 101 -5.62 19.30 -8.04
CA ARG A 101 -5.62 19.06 -9.50
C ARG A 101 -5.73 17.56 -9.76
N LYS A 102 -6.53 17.17 -10.74
CA LYS A 102 -6.69 15.78 -11.18
C LYS A 102 -5.37 15.20 -11.69
N THR A 103 -5.07 13.97 -11.28
CA THR A 103 -3.89 13.20 -11.70
C THR A 103 -4.30 12.05 -12.62
N PRO A 104 -3.38 11.45 -13.38
CA PRO A 104 -3.67 10.26 -14.17
C PRO A 104 -3.76 8.97 -13.34
N VAL A 105 -3.50 9.04 -12.02
CA VAL A 105 -3.49 7.89 -11.11
C VAL A 105 -4.91 7.59 -10.63
N SER A 106 -5.27 6.32 -10.65
CA SER A 106 -6.48 5.79 -10.01
C SER A 106 -6.14 5.40 -8.58
N PHE A 107 -6.98 5.81 -7.63
CA PHE A 107 -6.76 5.51 -6.22
C PHE A 107 -7.78 4.50 -5.69
N VAL A 108 -7.27 3.51 -4.97
CA VAL A 108 -8.06 2.59 -4.17
C VAL A 108 -7.79 2.88 -2.70
N VAL A 109 -8.82 3.12 -1.92
CA VAL A 109 -8.67 3.34 -0.47
C VAL A 109 -9.53 2.36 0.27
N ILE A 110 -8.90 1.57 1.16
CA ILE A 110 -9.65 0.77 2.13
C ILE A 110 -9.88 1.61 3.38
N ASP A 111 -11.15 1.79 3.73
CA ASP A 111 -11.53 2.57 4.91
C ASP A 111 -12.89 2.18 5.49
N ASN A 112 -12.99 2.27 6.83
CA ASN A 112 -14.25 2.07 7.55
C ASN A 112 -14.68 3.30 8.36
N LYS A 113 -13.78 4.26 8.65
CA LYS A 113 -14.10 5.33 9.59
C LYS A 113 -13.23 6.58 9.56
N HIS A 114 -12.17 6.60 8.75
CA HIS A 114 -11.16 7.66 8.82
C HIS A 114 -11.44 8.79 7.82
N LEU A 115 -11.94 8.46 6.63
CA LEU A 115 -12.30 9.46 5.64
C LEU A 115 -13.69 10.01 5.94
N ASN A 116 -13.78 11.35 6.01
CA ASN A 116 -15.06 12.05 5.99
C ASN A 116 -15.46 12.42 4.54
N GLU A 117 -16.60 13.06 4.34
CA GLU A 117 -17.06 13.47 3.01
C GLU A 117 -16.06 14.36 2.26
N ASN A 118 -15.35 15.25 2.95
CA ASN A 118 -14.33 16.10 2.32
C ASN A 118 -13.15 15.27 1.79
N GLY A 119 -12.69 14.28 2.57
CA GLY A 119 -11.63 13.37 2.14
C GLY A 119 -12.04 12.51 0.94
N ILE A 120 -13.31 12.10 0.90
CA ILE A 120 -13.87 11.36 -0.23
C ILE A 120 -13.94 12.26 -1.47
N ARG A 121 -14.49 13.48 -1.37
CA ARG A 121 -14.53 14.46 -2.46
C ARG A 121 -13.13 14.85 -2.95
N TYR A 122 -12.16 14.91 -2.03
CA TYR A 122 -10.76 15.13 -2.38
C TYR A 122 -10.26 14.03 -3.32
N PHE A 123 -10.50 12.76 -3.01
CA PHE A 123 -10.10 11.64 -3.86
C PHE A 123 -10.88 11.59 -5.18
N CYS A 124 -12.17 11.89 -5.18
CA CYS A 124 -12.95 12.01 -6.41
C CYS A 124 -12.35 13.02 -7.37
N ALA A 125 -11.90 14.16 -6.86
CA ALA A 125 -11.29 15.21 -7.67
C ALA A 125 -9.84 14.89 -8.08
N LEU A 126 -9.06 14.25 -7.20
CA LEU A 126 -7.65 13.90 -7.43
C LEU A 126 -7.48 12.79 -8.46
N SER A 127 -8.31 11.77 -8.38
CA SER A 127 -8.11 10.48 -9.03
C SER A 127 -8.59 10.48 -10.48
N LYS A 128 -7.94 9.67 -11.32
CA LYS A 128 -8.54 9.26 -12.60
C LYS A 128 -9.83 8.47 -12.33
N GLU A 129 -9.75 7.49 -11.43
CA GLU A 129 -10.87 6.75 -10.86
C GLU A 129 -10.62 6.57 -9.36
N PHE A 130 -11.68 6.67 -8.55
CA PHE A 130 -11.59 6.48 -7.11
C PHE A 130 -12.45 5.31 -6.68
N VAL A 131 -11.82 4.28 -6.12
CA VAL A 131 -12.50 3.11 -5.57
C VAL A 131 -12.32 3.09 -4.06
N LEU A 132 -13.42 3.12 -3.33
CA LEU A 132 -13.45 2.92 -1.88
C LEU A 132 -13.85 1.48 -1.56
N ILE A 133 -13.04 0.80 -0.74
CA ILE A 133 -13.36 -0.53 -0.21
C ILE A 133 -13.75 -0.36 1.26
N THR A 134 -14.93 -0.85 1.66
CA THR A 134 -15.41 -0.72 3.03
C THR A 134 -16.26 -1.90 3.48
N THR A 135 -16.21 -2.19 4.78
CA THR A 135 -17.15 -3.11 5.44
C THR A 135 -18.19 -2.37 6.29
N ASN A 136 -18.14 -1.02 6.31
CA ASN A 136 -19.03 -0.19 7.07
C ASN A 136 -20.22 0.28 6.21
N THR A 137 -21.41 -0.24 6.46
CA THR A 137 -22.65 0.18 5.75
C THR A 137 -23.03 1.64 5.98
N ARG A 138 -22.47 2.30 6.99
CA ARG A 138 -22.69 3.71 7.32
C ARG A 138 -21.51 4.60 7.00
N HIS A 139 -20.63 4.14 6.09
CA HIS A 139 -19.50 4.96 5.67
C HIS A 139 -19.98 6.24 4.97
N PRO A 140 -19.37 7.43 5.25
CA PRO A 140 -19.77 8.70 4.63
C PRO A 140 -19.79 8.70 3.10
N ALA A 141 -19.02 7.82 2.46
CA ALA A 141 -19.00 7.69 1.00
C ALA A 141 -20.38 7.36 0.39
N PHE A 142 -21.26 6.68 1.12
CA PHE A 142 -22.61 6.39 0.63
C PHE A 142 -23.49 7.65 0.52
N ASN A 143 -23.08 8.77 1.11
CA ASN A 143 -23.78 10.05 1.04
C ASN A 143 -23.18 11.01 -0.01
N VAL A 144 -22.11 10.60 -0.69
CA VAL A 144 -21.42 11.41 -1.69
C VAL A 144 -21.84 10.95 -3.08
N GLU A 145 -22.49 11.85 -3.83
CA GLU A 145 -22.80 11.63 -5.24
C GLU A 145 -21.65 12.23 -6.08
N ASP A 146 -20.91 11.36 -6.76
CA ASP A 146 -19.82 11.73 -7.68
C ASP A 146 -19.62 10.59 -8.69
N GLU A 147 -19.57 10.94 -9.98
CA GLU A 147 -19.40 9.95 -11.07
C GLU A 147 -18.09 9.17 -10.97
N ASN A 148 -17.11 9.75 -10.31
CA ASN A 148 -15.77 9.15 -10.13
C ASN A 148 -15.65 8.30 -8.86
N LEU A 149 -16.72 8.20 -8.05
CA LEU A 149 -16.73 7.39 -6.83
C LEU A 149 -17.33 6.01 -7.09
N HIS A 150 -16.52 5.00 -6.87
CA HIS A 150 -16.94 3.60 -6.90
C HIS A 150 -16.80 2.98 -5.51
N ILE A 151 -17.80 2.25 -5.03
CA ILE A 151 -17.77 1.65 -3.69
C ILE A 151 -17.85 0.13 -3.82
N ILE A 152 -16.80 -0.53 -3.33
CA ILE A 152 -16.80 -1.99 -3.12
C ILE A 152 -17.15 -2.24 -1.65
N TYR A 153 -18.41 -2.56 -1.41
CA TYR A 153 -18.87 -2.98 -0.08
C TYR A 153 -18.66 -4.49 0.09
N GLN A 154 -18.17 -4.88 1.26
CA GLN A 154 -18.01 -6.28 1.67
C GLN A 154 -18.54 -6.46 3.09
N ASN A 155 -19.26 -7.55 3.39
CA ASN A 155 -19.70 -7.86 4.75
C ASN A 155 -18.50 -8.18 5.66
N GLU A 156 -17.53 -8.91 5.14
CA GLU A 156 -16.24 -9.20 5.74
C GLU A 156 -15.14 -8.86 4.75
N LEU A 157 -14.04 -8.31 5.24
CA LEU A 157 -12.93 -7.91 4.37
C LEU A 157 -12.27 -9.12 3.73
N SER A 158 -12.27 -9.16 2.40
CA SER A 158 -11.48 -10.04 1.57
C SER A 158 -10.65 -9.22 0.61
N LEU A 159 -9.35 -9.10 0.87
CA LEU A 159 -8.44 -8.38 -0.02
C LEU A 159 -8.37 -9.04 -1.40
N LYS A 160 -8.38 -10.38 -1.42
CA LYS A 160 -8.36 -11.15 -2.65
C LYS A 160 -9.58 -10.83 -3.54
N ASP A 161 -10.80 -10.87 -3.00
CA ASP A 161 -12.01 -10.59 -3.76
C ASP A 161 -12.07 -9.13 -4.20
N ALA A 162 -11.57 -8.21 -3.37
CA ALA A 162 -11.46 -6.81 -3.74
C ALA A 162 -10.51 -6.62 -4.94
N LEU A 163 -9.34 -7.27 -4.93
CA LEU A 163 -8.40 -7.23 -6.05
C LEU A 163 -8.99 -7.85 -7.33
N ILE A 164 -9.72 -8.97 -7.22
CA ILE A 164 -10.40 -9.59 -8.36
C ILE A 164 -11.40 -8.61 -8.99
N LYS A 165 -12.21 -7.93 -8.16
CA LYS A 165 -13.13 -6.90 -8.63
C LYS A 165 -12.42 -5.73 -9.28
N LEU A 166 -11.32 -5.25 -8.70
CA LEU A 166 -10.52 -4.17 -9.29
C LEU A 166 -10.06 -4.51 -10.70
N LYS A 167 -9.68 -5.75 -10.94
CA LYS A 167 -9.29 -6.20 -12.28
C LYS A 167 -10.48 -6.36 -13.20
N SER A 168 -11.51 -7.10 -12.78
CA SER A 168 -12.62 -7.47 -13.65
C SER A 168 -13.56 -6.32 -13.97
N GLU A 169 -13.81 -5.40 -13.03
CA GLU A 169 -14.79 -4.34 -13.18
C GLU A 169 -14.16 -3.00 -13.58
N TYR A 170 -12.89 -2.75 -13.16
CA TYR A 170 -12.22 -1.46 -13.38
C TYR A 170 -10.96 -1.56 -14.27
N GLY A 171 -10.62 -2.76 -14.76
CA GLY A 171 -9.47 -2.94 -15.65
C GLY A 171 -8.11 -2.71 -15.00
N CYS A 172 -8.02 -2.85 -13.67
CA CYS A 172 -6.77 -2.72 -12.95
C CYS A 172 -5.87 -3.95 -13.21
N GLU A 173 -4.86 -3.81 -14.06
CA GLU A 173 -3.93 -4.89 -14.37
C GLU A 173 -2.74 -4.95 -13.40
N ARG A 174 -2.32 -3.81 -12.88
CA ARG A 174 -1.21 -3.65 -11.95
C ARG A 174 -1.55 -2.59 -10.92
N ILE A 175 -1.13 -2.80 -9.66
CA ILE A 175 -1.42 -1.89 -8.57
C ILE A 175 -0.26 -1.81 -7.57
N THR A 176 0.11 -0.60 -7.22
CA THR A 176 1.10 -0.32 -6.18
C THR A 176 0.42 -0.21 -4.82
N ILE A 177 0.90 -0.97 -3.84
CA ILE A 177 0.38 -1.02 -2.48
C ILE A 177 1.22 -0.11 -1.58
N GLN A 178 0.58 0.91 -1.02
CA GLN A 178 1.20 1.90 -0.12
C GLN A 178 0.33 2.03 1.15
N THR A 179 0.36 1.01 1.99
CA THR A 179 -0.50 0.92 3.19
C THR A 179 0.32 0.84 4.48
N GLY A 180 -0.34 0.85 5.62
CA GLY A 180 0.33 0.66 6.91
C GLY A 180 0.63 -0.81 7.21
N GLY A 181 1.54 -1.07 8.13
CA GLY A 181 2.06 -2.39 8.46
C GLY A 181 1.01 -3.47 8.74
N THR A 182 -0.13 -3.10 9.32
CA THR A 182 -1.23 -4.04 9.59
C THR A 182 -1.87 -4.57 8.31
N LEU A 183 -2.16 -3.70 7.33
CA LEU A 183 -2.69 -4.13 6.03
C LEU A 183 -1.62 -4.86 5.22
N ASN A 184 -0.39 -4.39 5.25
CA ASN A 184 0.73 -5.08 4.61
C ASN A 184 0.87 -6.52 5.14
N ASN A 185 0.63 -6.74 6.44
CA ASN A 185 0.62 -8.09 7.01
C ASN A 185 -0.51 -8.95 6.44
N LEU A 186 -1.71 -8.40 6.25
CA LEU A 186 -2.82 -9.15 5.62
C LEU A 186 -2.47 -9.54 4.18
N PHE A 187 -1.97 -8.60 3.38
CA PHE A 187 -1.48 -8.91 2.03
C PHE A 187 -0.42 -10.02 2.03
N LEU A 188 0.53 -9.95 2.98
CA LEU A 188 1.59 -10.95 3.10
C LEU A 188 1.03 -12.34 3.46
N ARG A 189 0.16 -12.41 4.48
CA ARG A 189 -0.42 -13.69 4.94
C ARG A 189 -1.30 -14.34 3.90
N GLU A 190 -2.02 -13.55 3.12
CA GLU A 190 -2.84 -14.03 2.01
C GLU A 190 -2.01 -14.25 0.72
N LYS A 191 -0.69 -14.05 0.76
CA LYS A 191 0.23 -14.21 -0.39
C LYS A 191 -0.17 -13.36 -1.60
N LEU A 192 -0.60 -12.14 -1.34
CA LEU A 192 -1.09 -11.21 -2.34
C LEU A 192 -0.03 -10.26 -2.88
N PHE A 193 1.21 -10.26 -2.37
CA PHE A 193 2.31 -9.52 -2.99
C PHE A 193 2.98 -10.33 -4.10
N ASP A 194 3.11 -9.73 -5.28
CA ASP A 194 3.89 -10.27 -6.40
C ASP A 194 5.31 -9.70 -6.40
N TYR A 195 5.43 -8.41 -6.07
CA TYR A 195 6.71 -7.70 -5.99
C TYR A 195 6.76 -6.87 -4.71
N VAL A 196 7.98 -6.57 -4.27
CA VAL A 196 8.25 -5.73 -3.10
C VAL A 196 9.42 -4.80 -3.42
N ASP A 197 9.15 -3.51 -3.47
CA ASP A 197 10.12 -2.45 -3.74
C ASP A 197 10.25 -1.62 -2.47
N ILE A 198 11.43 -1.64 -1.85
CA ILE A 198 11.72 -0.97 -0.58
C ILE A 198 12.79 0.07 -0.79
N ILE A 199 12.48 1.32 -0.42
CA ILE A 199 13.46 2.39 -0.32
C ILE A 199 13.87 2.52 1.14
N ILE A 200 15.16 2.38 1.42
CA ILE A 200 15.72 2.45 2.76
C ILE A 200 16.36 3.82 2.97
N ALA A 201 15.78 4.62 3.86
CA ALA A 201 16.38 5.87 4.30
C ALA A 201 17.51 5.58 5.32
N PRO A 202 18.61 6.34 5.31
CA PRO A 202 19.74 6.14 6.22
C PRO A 202 19.45 6.66 7.63
N VAL A 203 18.38 6.14 8.25
CA VAL A 203 17.88 6.54 9.57
C VAL A 203 17.60 5.31 10.41
N LEU A 204 17.90 5.38 11.69
CA LEU A 204 17.46 4.43 12.73
C LEU A 204 16.43 5.13 13.61
N ILE A 205 15.28 4.51 13.84
CA ILE A 205 14.17 5.09 14.60
C ILE A 205 13.98 4.37 15.94
N GLY A 206 13.94 3.05 15.92
CA GLY A 206 13.68 2.25 17.12
C GLY A 206 12.20 2.30 17.55
N GLY A 207 11.94 1.95 18.80
CA GLY A 207 10.61 1.96 19.40
C GLY A 207 9.80 0.69 19.12
N LYS A 208 9.35 0.02 20.19
CA LYS A 208 8.55 -1.21 20.10
C LYS A 208 7.20 -0.96 19.42
N ASP A 209 6.56 0.15 19.75
CA ASP A 209 5.21 0.49 19.29
C ASP A 209 5.20 1.38 18.04
N THR A 210 6.38 1.65 17.46
CA THR A 210 6.51 2.34 16.18
C THR A 210 6.25 1.39 15.03
N SER A 211 5.31 1.73 14.14
CA SER A 211 4.90 0.88 13.03
C SER A 211 6.07 0.47 12.14
N THR A 212 6.07 -0.82 11.77
CA THR A 212 7.04 -1.43 10.86
C THR A 212 6.41 -1.70 9.50
N LEU A 213 7.26 -2.10 8.55
CA LEU A 213 6.80 -2.49 7.21
C LEU A 213 5.69 -3.55 7.26
N ILE A 214 5.82 -4.53 8.16
CA ILE A 214 4.86 -5.61 8.38
C ILE A 214 4.56 -5.70 9.86
N ASP A 215 3.37 -5.28 10.27
CA ASP A 215 2.88 -5.38 11.64
C ASP A 215 1.82 -6.49 11.76
N GLY A 216 1.66 -7.05 12.95
CA GLY A 216 0.60 -8.03 13.21
C GLY A 216 0.95 -8.96 14.35
N LYS A 217 0.22 -10.07 14.43
CA LYS A 217 0.52 -11.10 15.41
C LYS A 217 1.84 -11.79 15.08
N SER A 218 2.62 -12.06 16.11
CA SER A 218 3.84 -12.86 15.98
C SER A 218 3.54 -14.22 15.37
N LEU A 219 4.46 -14.73 14.57
CA LEU A 219 4.37 -16.09 14.04
C LEU A 219 4.49 -17.11 15.17
N THR A 220 3.78 -18.20 15.04
CA THR A 220 3.81 -19.34 15.98
C THR A 220 4.51 -20.54 15.37
N GLU A 221 4.62 -20.60 14.03
CA GLU A 221 5.20 -21.72 13.30
C GLU A 221 6.10 -21.20 12.16
N GLU A 222 7.19 -21.93 11.85
CA GLU A 222 8.13 -21.58 10.78
C GLU A 222 7.50 -21.62 9.38
N CYS A 223 6.48 -22.46 9.18
CA CYS A 223 5.78 -22.57 7.89
C CYS A 223 5.05 -21.29 7.48
N GLU A 224 4.83 -20.36 8.41
CA GLU A 224 4.24 -19.06 8.15
C GLU A 224 5.24 -18.02 7.59
N LEU A 225 6.54 -18.35 7.59
CA LEU A 225 7.54 -17.47 7.00
C LEU A 225 7.36 -17.35 5.48
N SER A 226 7.42 -16.12 5.00
CA SER A 226 7.41 -15.83 3.56
C SER A 226 8.83 -15.71 3.03
N LYS A 227 9.21 -16.61 2.13
CA LYS A 227 10.51 -16.56 1.48
C LYS A 227 10.49 -15.56 0.34
N LEU A 228 11.46 -14.67 0.30
CA LEU A 228 11.72 -13.81 -0.84
C LEU A 228 12.48 -14.59 -1.93
N GLY A 229 12.16 -14.29 -3.18
CA GLY A 229 12.82 -14.88 -4.33
C GLY A 229 14.13 -14.18 -4.68
N VAL A 230 14.24 -13.64 -5.89
CA VAL A 230 15.41 -12.87 -6.32
C VAL A 230 15.37 -11.47 -5.70
N VAL A 231 16.46 -11.08 -5.05
CA VAL A 231 16.65 -9.73 -4.50
C VAL A 231 17.65 -8.98 -5.37
N LYS A 232 17.27 -7.82 -5.86
CA LYS A 232 18.17 -6.87 -6.50
C LYS A 232 18.38 -5.70 -5.55
N LEU A 233 19.62 -5.35 -5.33
CA LEU A 233 20.00 -4.17 -4.55
C LEU A 233 20.51 -3.12 -5.52
N GLN A 234 20.00 -1.91 -5.41
CA GLN A 234 20.44 -0.76 -6.16
C GLN A 234 20.79 0.35 -5.19
N GLU A 235 22.00 0.87 -5.30
CA GLU A 235 22.42 2.03 -4.52
C GLU A 235 21.95 3.30 -5.24
N CYS A 236 21.25 4.15 -4.51
CA CYS A 236 20.93 5.50 -4.95
C CYS A 236 22.01 6.44 -4.40
N VAL A 237 22.85 6.98 -5.27
CA VAL A 237 23.89 7.95 -4.89
C VAL A 237 23.31 9.36 -4.89
N VAL A 238 23.55 10.09 -3.81
CA VAL A 238 23.17 11.51 -3.66
C VAL A 238 24.24 12.38 -4.31
#